data_6ff994216d6d681fc6deb5b965e43398
#
_entry.id   6ff994216d6d681fc6deb5b965e43398
#
_cell.length_a   1.000
_cell.length_b   1.000
_cell.length_c   1.000
_cell.angle_alpha   90.00
_cell.angle_beta   90.00
_cell.angle_gamma   90.00
#
_symmetry.space_group_name_H-M   'P 1'
#
loop_
_entity.id
_entity.type
_entity.pdbx_description
1 polymer ?
#
loop_
_entity_poly.entity_id
_entity_poly.type
_entity_poly.pdbx_seq_one_letter_code
_entity_poly.pdbx_strand_id
1 'polypeptide(L)'
;MVYSFFEGEIMKVEVINEKRLNHIHYCRIHKENNQLSGSFWVPAKSKSKNRKMFSFEVGETSFVLYDPDHVLKEKISGNTPSECVLNLINILINEDMEFLQKLEMKLERIENQLMLHKGSHYESQIFEMRKTISTFDSYYDQMIEVVQNLQEFYKGFETLEKRLTRLSNVTDRLAEYSIQLREMHQTQVEMRQNQIMQFLTIVTTIFMPLTLITGWYGMNFRAMPELDSSYGYFIVMGVCILIIILEVIYFKKKKWI
;
A
#
# COMPACT_ATOMS: atom_id res chain seq x y z
N MET A 1 -7.92 -31.20 26.36
CA MET A 1 -8.90 -30.80 27.37
C MET A 1 -8.14 -30.13 28.53
N VAL A 2 -8.38 -28.87 28.80
CA VAL A 2 -7.76 -28.16 29.92
C VAL A 2 -8.86 -27.68 30.84
N TYR A 3 -8.76 -27.98 32.13
CA TYR A 3 -9.72 -27.55 33.13
C TYR A 3 -9.12 -26.43 33.98
N SER A 4 -9.84 -25.36 34.22
CA SER A 4 -9.54 -24.36 35.27
C SER A 4 -10.67 -24.35 36.29
N PHE A 5 -10.33 -24.14 37.58
CA PHE A 5 -11.30 -24.10 38.68
C PHE A 5 -11.60 -22.64 39.04
N PHE A 6 -12.91 -22.32 39.12
CA PHE A 6 -13.38 -21.04 39.64
C PHE A 6 -14.60 -21.27 40.54
N GLU A 7 -14.58 -20.76 41.77
CA GLU A 7 -15.66 -20.84 42.78
C GLU A 7 -16.37 -22.18 42.89
N GLY A 8 -15.65 -23.31 42.70
CA GLY A 8 -16.27 -24.64 42.86
C GLY A 8 -16.91 -25.22 41.59
N GLU A 9 -17.05 -24.48 40.52
CA GLU A 9 -17.46 -24.99 39.22
C GLU A 9 -16.26 -25.17 38.27
N ILE A 10 -16.24 -26.30 37.55
CA ILE A 10 -15.16 -26.64 36.62
C ILE A 10 -15.47 -25.96 35.30
N MET A 11 -14.70 -24.91 34.96
CA MET A 11 -14.78 -24.32 33.63
C MET A 11 -14.14 -25.26 32.61
N LYS A 12 -14.91 -25.60 31.57
CA LYS A 12 -14.45 -26.46 30.47
C LYS A 12 -13.88 -25.63 29.34
N VAL A 13 -12.57 -25.68 29.11
CA VAL A 13 -11.93 -25.15 27.92
C VAL A 13 -11.62 -26.29 26.96
N GLU A 14 -12.21 -26.26 25.79
CA GLU A 14 -12.03 -27.28 24.76
C GLU A 14 -11.49 -26.66 23.47
N VAL A 15 -10.42 -27.20 22.92
CA VAL A 15 -9.89 -26.81 21.61
C VAL A 15 -10.15 -27.96 20.64
N ILE A 16 -10.93 -27.68 19.61
CA ILE A 16 -11.36 -28.64 18.59
C ILE A 16 -10.67 -28.32 17.27
N ASN A 17 -10.09 -29.32 16.63
CA ASN A 17 -9.37 -29.17 15.35
C ASN A 17 -10.24 -29.45 14.12
N GLU A 18 -11.54 -29.55 14.29
CA GLU A 18 -12.49 -29.77 13.20
C GLU A 18 -12.93 -28.45 12.56
N LYS A 19 -13.12 -28.49 11.23
CA LYS A 19 -13.53 -27.33 10.44
C LYS A 19 -15.05 -27.24 10.42
N ARG A 20 -15.65 -26.46 11.33
CA ARG A 20 -17.11 -26.32 11.42
C ARG A 20 -17.71 -25.30 10.45
N LEU A 21 -16.92 -24.33 9.94
CA LEU A 21 -17.41 -23.25 9.08
C LEU A 21 -16.58 -23.13 7.80
N ASN A 22 -17.23 -23.34 6.66
CA ASN A 22 -16.55 -23.45 5.37
C ASN A 22 -16.10 -22.13 4.74
N HIS A 23 -16.64 -20.96 5.12
CA HIS A 23 -16.30 -19.67 4.50
C HIS A 23 -16.50 -18.50 5.48
N ILE A 24 -15.56 -18.29 6.39
CA ILE A 24 -15.55 -17.09 7.22
C ILE A 24 -14.70 -16.04 6.51
N HIS A 25 -15.34 -14.97 6.04
CA HIS A 25 -14.66 -13.83 5.45
C HIS A 25 -14.67 -12.60 6.36
N TYR A 26 -15.34 -12.68 7.52
CA TYR A 26 -15.54 -11.55 8.43
C TYR A 26 -15.37 -11.99 9.88
N CYS A 27 -14.85 -11.07 10.71
CA CYS A 27 -14.93 -11.23 12.15
C CYS A 27 -16.36 -10.88 12.59
N ARG A 28 -17.03 -11.79 13.28
CA ARG A 28 -18.42 -11.61 13.72
C ARG A 28 -18.65 -12.27 15.07
N ILE A 29 -19.61 -11.70 15.81
CA ILE A 29 -20.19 -12.32 16.99
C ILE A 29 -21.68 -12.48 16.77
N HIS A 30 -22.20 -13.60 17.23
CA HIS A 30 -23.61 -13.93 17.20
C HIS A 30 -24.07 -14.45 18.55
N LYS A 31 -25.19 -13.98 19.03
CA LYS A 31 -25.78 -14.45 20.28
C LYS A 31 -27.09 -15.15 19.99
N GLU A 32 -27.17 -16.41 20.31
CA GLU A 32 -28.41 -17.22 20.27
C GLU A 32 -28.62 -17.94 21.61
N ASN A 33 -29.85 -17.87 22.15
CA ASN A 33 -30.25 -18.66 23.33
C ASN A 33 -29.23 -18.65 24.49
N ASN A 34 -28.72 -17.51 24.88
CA ASN A 34 -27.71 -17.35 25.95
C ASN A 34 -26.30 -17.93 25.64
N GLN A 35 -26.07 -18.39 24.41
CA GLN A 35 -24.74 -18.76 23.92
C GLN A 35 -24.21 -17.68 22.99
N LEU A 36 -22.95 -17.32 23.19
CA LEU A 36 -22.24 -16.39 22.32
C LEU A 36 -21.32 -17.22 21.41
N SER A 37 -21.45 -17.03 20.12
CA SER A 37 -20.54 -17.63 19.14
C SER A 37 -19.85 -16.52 18.35
N GLY A 38 -18.60 -16.75 17.98
CA GLY A 38 -17.83 -15.80 17.19
C GLY A 38 -16.95 -16.49 16.19
N SER A 39 -16.59 -15.74 15.16
CA SER A 39 -15.64 -16.18 14.16
C SER A 39 -14.63 -15.07 13.86
N PHE A 40 -13.37 -15.45 13.70
CA PHE A 40 -12.29 -14.56 13.36
C PHE A 40 -11.56 -15.07 12.13
N TRP A 41 -11.15 -14.16 11.27
CA TRP A 41 -10.12 -14.41 10.28
C TRP A 41 -8.92 -13.54 10.57
N VAL A 42 -7.74 -14.09 10.48
CA VAL A 42 -6.49 -13.36 10.72
C VAL A 42 -5.73 -13.24 9.40
N PRO A 43 -5.37 -12.03 8.98
CA PRO A 43 -4.64 -11.84 7.74
C PRO A 43 -3.25 -12.47 7.79
N ALA A 44 -2.76 -12.90 6.64
CA ALA A 44 -1.43 -13.47 6.53
C ALA A 44 -0.35 -12.39 6.68
N LYS A 45 0.53 -12.52 7.64
CA LYS A 45 1.69 -11.64 7.87
C LYS A 45 2.87 -11.92 6.92
N SER A 46 2.77 -12.93 6.04
CA SER A 46 3.80 -13.30 5.08
C SER A 46 3.17 -13.85 3.81
N LYS A 47 3.82 -13.62 2.65
CA LYS A 47 3.38 -14.14 1.33
C LYS A 47 3.24 -15.66 1.27
N SER A 48 3.92 -16.40 2.15
CA SER A 48 3.90 -17.86 2.19
C SER A 48 2.84 -18.45 3.13
N LYS A 49 2.09 -17.62 3.85
CA LYS A 49 1.08 -18.07 4.81
C LYS A 49 -0.32 -17.71 4.32
N ASN A 50 -1.23 -18.67 4.36
CA ASN A 50 -2.64 -18.45 4.08
C ASN A 50 -3.31 -17.68 5.24
N ARG A 51 -4.47 -17.07 4.96
CA ARG A 51 -5.38 -16.53 5.97
C ARG A 51 -5.76 -17.65 6.92
N LYS A 52 -5.85 -17.32 8.19
CA LYS A 52 -6.21 -18.27 9.24
C LYS A 52 -7.59 -17.97 9.77
N MET A 53 -8.36 -18.99 10.07
CA MET A 53 -9.73 -18.85 10.53
C MET A 53 -9.90 -19.57 11.86
N PHE A 54 -10.61 -18.89 12.75
CA PHE A 54 -10.99 -19.41 14.07
C PHE A 54 -12.47 -19.22 14.28
N SER A 55 -13.08 -20.09 15.04
CA SER A 55 -14.40 -19.85 15.62
C SER A 55 -14.39 -20.27 17.08
N PHE A 56 -15.23 -19.63 17.87
CA PHE A 56 -15.39 -19.93 19.27
C PHE A 56 -16.86 -19.94 19.67
N GLU A 57 -17.17 -20.71 20.68
CA GLU A 57 -18.48 -20.74 21.33
C GLU A 57 -18.28 -20.53 22.83
N VAL A 58 -19.10 -19.66 23.40
CA VAL A 58 -19.05 -19.30 24.82
C VAL A 58 -20.42 -19.68 25.43
N GLY A 59 -20.40 -20.62 26.36
CA GLY A 59 -21.52 -20.93 27.22
C GLY A 59 -21.36 -20.26 28.60
N GLU A 60 -22.26 -20.55 29.54
CA GLU A 60 -22.21 -19.99 30.91
C GLU A 60 -20.93 -20.40 31.65
N THR A 61 -20.50 -21.65 31.52
CA THR A 61 -19.31 -22.21 32.16
C THR A 61 -18.35 -22.89 31.19
N SER A 62 -18.51 -22.68 29.88
CA SER A 62 -17.74 -23.36 28.86
C SER A 62 -17.22 -22.38 27.80
N PHE A 63 -16.00 -22.65 27.34
CA PHE A 63 -15.38 -21.98 26.21
C PHE A 63 -14.86 -23.06 25.25
N VAL A 64 -15.36 -23.05 24.01
CA VAL A 64 -14.94 -23.98 22.95
C VAL A 64 -14.29 -23.18 21.83
N LEU A 65 -13.09 -23.53 21.47
CA LEU A 65 -12.35 -22.92 20.36
C LEU A 65 -12.15 -23.94 19.24
N TYR A 66 -12.43 -23.50 18.02
CA TYR A 66 -12.14 -24.25 16.79
C TYR A 66 -10.92 -23.63 16.11
N ASP A 67 -9.79 -24.32 16.13
CA ASP A 67 -8.51 -23.94 15.52
C ASP A 67 -8.06 -25.01 14.52
N PRO A 68 -8.67 -25.08 13.32
CA PRO A 68 -8.38 -26.12 12.32
C PRO A 68 -6.95 -26.09 11.78
N ASP A 69 -6.30 -24.92 11.84
CA ASP A 69 -4.95 -24.72 11.29
C ASP A 69 -3.86 -24.83 12.36
N HIS A 70 -4.17 -25.22 13.60
CA HIS A 70 -3.24 -25.28 14.74
C HIS A 70 -2.36 -24.04 14.90
N VAL A 71 -3.01 -22.89 14.83
CA VAL A 71 -2.34 -21.59 14.78
C VAL A 71 -1.88 -21.12 16.12
N LEU A 72 -2.68 -21.42 17.15
CA LEU A 72 -2.42 -20.96 18.50
C LEU A 72 -1.30 -21.79 19.12
N LYS A 73 -0.14 -21.15 19.23
CA LYS A 73 1.03 -21.74 19.92
C LYS A 73 0.88 -21.67 21.43
N GLU A 74 0.13 -20.70 21.93
CA GLU A 74 -0.08 -20.45 23.34
C GLU A 74 -1.42 -21.05 23.77
N LYS A 75 -1.45 -21.61 24.98
CA LYS A 75 -2.70 -22.12 25.57
C LYS A 75 -3.56 -20.94 25.99
N ILE A 76 -4.84 -20.98 25.57
CA ILE A 76 -5.81 -20.02 26.08
C ILE A 76 -6.04 -20.35 27.55
N SER A 77 -5.90 -19.34 28.38
CA SER A 77 -6.11 -19.43 29.82
C SER A 77 -7.06 -18.33 30.26
N GLY A 78 -7.92 -18.61 31.21
CA GLY A 78 -8.86 -17.66 31.81
C GLY A 78 -9.66 -18.38 32.88
N ASN A 79 -10.10 -17.66 33.88
CA ASN A 79 -10.95 -18.20 34.95
C ASN A 79 -12.43 -18.08 34.58
N THR A 80 -12.75 -17.21 33.64
CA THR A 80 -14.10 -17.00 33.13
C THR A 80 -14.10 -17.11 31.60
N PRO A 81 -15.26 -17.44 30.97
CA PRO A 81 -15.38 -17.47 29.52
C PRO A 81 -15.01 -16.16 28.85
N SER A 82 -15.34 -15.01 29.47
CA SER A 82 -14.97 -13.67 28.99
C SER A 82 -13.46 -13.45 28.98
N GLU A 83 -12.74 -13.92 30.01
CA GLU A 83 -11.26 -13.86 30.06
C GLU A 83 -10.63 -14.73 28.97
N CYS A 84 -11.22 -15.88 28.64
CA CYS A 84 -10.75 -16.71 27.54
C CYS A 84 -10.87 -16.01 26.19
N VAL A 85 -11.98 -15.33 25.93
CA VAL A 85 -12.17 -14.51 24.71
C VAL A 85 -11.17 -13.35 24.66
N LEU A 86 -11.02 -12.64 25.77
CA LEU A 86 -10.06 -11.54 25.89
C LEU A 86 -8.62 -12.01 25.64
N ASN A 87 -8.25 -13.16 26.23
CA ASN A 87 -6.94 -13.75 26.02
C ASN A 87 -6.73 -14.19 24.57
N LEU A 88 -7.72 -14.84 23.96
CA LEU A 88 -7.70 -15.22 22.54
C LEU A 88 -7.40 -14.02 21.65
N ILE A 89 -8.18 -12.94 21.77
CA ILE A 89 -7.99 -11.75 20.93
C ILE A 89 -6.60 -11.13 21.17
N ASN A 90 -6.15 -11.04 22.43
CA ASN A 90 -4.81 -10.53 22.74
C ASN A 90 -3.70 -11.36 22.09
N ILE A 91 -3.82 -12.69 22.08
CA ILE A 91 -2.86 -13.57 21.39
C ILE A 91 -2.86 -13.31 19.88
N LEU A 92 -4.04 -13.14 19.27
CA LEU A 92 -4.17 -12.91 17.83
C LEU A 92 -3.48 -11.63 17.37
N ILE A 93 -3.56 -10.55 18.16
CA ILE A 93 -3.00 -9.23 17.82
C ILE A 93 -1.62 -8.95 18.42
N ASN A 94 -1.05 -9.90 19.16
CA ASN A 94 0.17 -9.65 19.96
C ASN A 94 1.37 -9.18 19.11
N GLU A 95 1.55 -9.78 17.93
CA GLU A 95 2.67 -9.48 17.01
C GLU A 95 2.34 -8.41 15.96
N ASP A 96 1.12 -7.86 15.97
CA ASP A 96 0.63 -7.00 14.89
C ASP A 96 1.37 -5.67 14.83
N MET A 97 1.67 -5.06 15.97
CA MET A 97 2.42 -3.81 16.01
C MET A 97 3.82 -3.97 15.39
N GLU A 98 4.52 -5.05 15.71
CA GLU A 98 5.83 -5.35 15.11
C GLU A 98 5.73 -5.58 13.60
N PHE A 99 4.65 -6.23 13.16
CA PHE A 99 4.39 -6.43 11.75
C PHE A 99 4.14 -5.11 11.02
N LEU A 100 3.31 -4.20 11.57
CA LEU A 100 3.04 -2.89 11.00
C LEU A 100 4.31 -2.02 10.93
N GLN A 101 5.16 -2.05 11.95
CA GLN A 101 6.47 -1.38 11.92
C GLN A 101 7.37 -1.92 10.80
N LYS A 102 7.35 -3.23 10.54
CA LYS A 102 8.07 -3.82 9.40
C LYS A 102 7.51 -3.36 8.06
N LEU A 103 6.20 -3.11 7.95
CA LEU A 103 5.60 -2.52 6.76
C LEU A 103 6.05 -1.06 6.57
N GLU A 104 6.06 -0.27 7.65
CA GLU A 104 6.54 1.11 7.65
C GLU A 104 7.97 1.19 7.12
N MET A 105 8.89 0.42 7.69
CA MET A 105 10.29 0.35 7.22
C MET A 105 10.43 -0.05 5.74
N LYS A 106 9.50 -0.84 5.20
CA LYS A 106 9.51 -1.17 3.77
C LYS A 106 9.06 0.01 2.91
N LEU A 107 8.05 0.77 3.34
CA LEU A 107 7.62 1.99 2.65
C LEU A 107 8.74 3.04 2.65
N GLU A 108 9.42 3.26 3.79
CA GLU A 108 10.59 4.14 3.88
C GLU A 108 11.72 3.74 2.93
N ARG A 109 11.97 2.44 2.77
CA ARG A 109 12.96 1.96 1.78
C ARG A 109 12.55 2.30 0.34
N ILE A 110 11.26 2.15 0.01
CA ILE A 110 10.74 2.52 -1.30
C ILE A 110 10.91 4.03 -1.51
N GLU A 111 10.58 4.85 -0.52
CA GLU A 111 10.76 6.30 -0.56
C GLU A 111 12.22 6.68 -0.85
N ASN A 112 13.16 6.14 -0.07
CA ASN A 112 14.59 6.38 -0.27
C ASN A 112 15.08 5.96 -1.66
N GLN A 113 14.58 4.86 -2.18
CA GLN A 113 14.91 4.41 -3.53
C GLN A 113 14.31 5.35 -4.60
N LEU A 114 13.07 5.82 -4.42
CA LEU A 114 12.45 6.82 -5.28
C LEU A 114 13.28 8.11 -5.31
N MET A 115 13.67 8.63 -4.15
CA MET A 115 14.50 9.85 -4.06
C MET A 115 15.84 9.71 -4.78
N LEU A 116 16.45 8.54 -4.74
CA LEU A 116 17.73 8.25 -5.39
C LEU A 116 17.59 7.88 -6.88
N HIS A 117 16.37 7.88 -7.43
CA HIS A 117 16.08 7.45 -8.82
C HIS A 117 16.61 6.05 -9.16
N LYS A 118 16.71 5.16 -8.17
CA LYS A 118 17.27 3.82 -8.30
C LYS A 118 16.16 2.77 -8.34
N GLY A 119 15.85 2.23 -9.51
CA GLY A 119 14.95 1.10 -9.70
C GLY A 119 13.79 1.37 -10.68
N SER A 120 13.12 0.31 -11.11
CA SER A 120 12.07 0.37 -12.16
C SER A 120 10.75 -0.30 -11.75
N HIS A 121 10.64 -0.86 -10.54
CA HIS A 121 9.47 -1.66 -10.14
C HIS A 121 8.74 -1.13 -8.91
N TYR A 122 8.78 0.20 -8.69
CA TYR A 122 8.16 0.82 -7.51
C TYR A 122 6.64 0.68 -7.49
N GLU A 123 5.99 0.81 -8.64
CA GLU A 123 4.54 0.76 -8.74
C GLU A 123 3.99 -0.58 -8.25
N SER A 124 4.59 -1.69 -8.68
CA SER A 124 4.21 -3.02 -8.20
C SER A 124 4.45 -3.21 -6.71
N GLN A 125 5.56 -2.69 -6.17
CA GLN A 125 5.86 -2.79 -4.75
C GLN A 125 4.87 -1.98 -3.91
N ILE A 126 4.58 -0.74 -4.30
CA ILE A 126 3.60 0.12 -3.63
C ILE A 126 2.21 -0.53 -3.68
N PHE A 127 1.82 -1.10 -4.82
CA PHE A 127 0.54 -1.78 -4.97
C PHE A 127 0.39 -2.97 -4.01
N GLU A 128 1.40 -3.83 -3.93
CA GLU A 128 1.41 -4.98 -3.00
C GLU A 128 1.35 -4.54 -1.53
N MET A 129 2.06 -3.46 -1.19
CA MET A 129 2.02 -2.89 0.15
C MET A 129 0.63 -2.35 0.49
N ARG A 130 0.03 -1.59 -0.42
CA ARG A 130 -1.34 -1.05 -0.25
C ARG A 130 -2.37 -2.16 -0.06
N LYS A 131 -2.28 -3.22 -0.85
CA LYS A 131 -3.18 -4.38 -0.70
C LYS A 131 -3.05 -5.02 0.69
N THR A 132 -1.83 -5.15 1.18
CA THR A 132 -1.56 -5.69 2.51
C THR A 132 -2.13 -4.77 3.60
N ILE A 133 -1.84 -3.47 3.51
CA ILE A 133 -2.32 -2.46 4.47
C ILE A 133 -3.84 -2.44 4.52
N SER A 134 -4.53 -2.36 3.36
CA SER A 134 -6.00 -2.36 3.29
C SER A 134 -6.63 -3.65 3.86
N THR A 135 -5.92 -4.77 3.76
CA THR A 135 -6.38 -6.03 4.36
C THR A 135 -6.34 -5.97 5.89
N PHE A 136 -5.29 -5.37 6.47
CA PHE A 136 -5.17 -5.20 7.92
C PHE A 136 -6.11 -4.12 8.45
N ASP A 137 -6.31 -3.06 7.71
CA ASP A 137 -7.28 -2.01 8.00
C ASP A 137 -8.69 -2.58 8.18
N SER A 138 -9.20 -3.27 7.18
CA SER A 138 -10.48 -3.96 7.26
C SER A 138 -10.55 -5.01 8.39
N TYR A 139 -9.44 -5.64 8.74
CA TYR A 139 -9.37 -6.59 9.85
C TYR A 139 -9.51 -5.88 11.20
N TYR A 140 -8.82 -4.77 11.42
CA TYR A 140 -8.91 -4.05 12.70
C TYR A 140 -10.27 -3.39 12.89
N ASP A 141 -10.88 -2.85 11.85
CA ASP A 141 -12.23 -2.30 11.91
C ASP A 141 -13.24 -3.35 12.37
N GLN A 142 -13.18 -4.54 11.77
CA GLN A 142 -14.04 -5.66 12.17
C GLN A 142 -13.76 -6.13 13.60
N MET A 143 -12.48 -6.15 14.02
CA MET A 143 -12.13 -6.55 15.39
C MET A 143 -12.58 -5.51 16.42
N ILE A 144 -12.56 -4.21 16.09
CA ILE A 144 -13.12 -3.16 16.94
C ILE A 144 -14.61 -3.35 17.10
N GLU A 145 -15.36 -3.58 16.01
CA GLU A 145 -16.80 -3.86 16.06
C GLU A 145 -17.10 -5.09 16.93
N VAL A 146 -16.32 -6.14 16.78
CA VAL A 146 -16.44 -7.35 17.62
C VAL A 146 -16.24 -7.03 19.09
N VAL A 147 -15.20 -6.26 19.44
CA VAL A 147 -14.91 -5.92 20.84
C VAL A 147 -15.98 -5.00 21.42
N GLN A 148 -16.49 -4.05 20.65
CA GLN A 148 -17.61 -3.19 21.07
C GLN A 148 -18.88 -4.01 21.35
N ASN A 149 -19.20 -4.94 20.48
CA ASN A 149 -20.35 -5.85 20.72
C ASN A 149 -20.12 -6.75 21.97
N LEU A 150 -18.86 -7.15 22.25
CA LEU A 150 -18.54 -7.90 23.47
C LEU A 150 -18.73 -7.09 24.75
N GLN A 151 -18.47 -5.77 24.70
CA GLN A 151 -18.65 -4.88 25.86
C GLN A 151 -20.10 -4.76 26.30
N GLU A 152 -21.06 -5.04 25.43
CA GLU A 152 -22.49 -5.09 25.81
C GLU A 152 -22.78 -6.24 26.80
N PHE A 153 -21.95 -7.29 26.78
CA PHE A 153 -22.17 -8.51 27.57
C PHE A 153 -21.13 -8.69 28.69
N TYR A 154 -19.92 -8.21 28.49
CA TYR A 154 -18.79 -8.44 29.37
C TYR A 154 -18.04 -7.14 29.68
N LYS A 155 -17.53 -7.00 30.90
CA LYS A 155 -16.66 -5.89 31.32
C LYS A 155 -15.18 -6.22 31.07
N GLY A 156 -14.35 -5.22 30.93
CA GLY A 156 -12.89 -5.37 30.88
C GLY A 156 -12.29 -5.38 29.49
N PHE A 157 -13.06 -5.11 28.45
CA PHE A 157 -12.59 -5.06 27.08
C PHE A 157 -12.11 -3.65 26.62
N GLU A 158 -12.22 -2.62 27.46
CA GLU A 158 -11.90 -1.23 27.10
C GLU A 158 -10.40 -1.06 26.77
N THR A 159 -9.53 -1.81 27.44
CA THR A 159 -8.08 -1.77 27.16
C THR A 159 -7.76 -2.42 25.80
N LEU A 160 -8.48 -3.49 25.46
CA LEU A 160 -8.34 -4.19 24.20
C LEU A 160 -8.85 -3.32 23.04
N GLU A 161 -9.98 -2.64 23.19
CA GLU A 161 -10.51 -1.69 22.22
C GLU A 161 -9.51 -0.57 21.94
N LYS A 162 -8.94 0.05 22.99
CA LYS A 162 -7.89 1.07 22.84
C LYS A 162 -6.66 0.54 22.08
N ARG A 163 -6.29 -0.71 22.33
CA ARG A 163 -5.17 -1.35 21.62
C ARG A 163 -5.48 -1.57 20.14
N LEU A 164 -6.67 -2.05 19.81
CA LEU A 164 -7.13 -2.24 18.43
C LEU A 164 -7.26 -0.91 17.69
N THR A 165 -7.86 0.11 18.32
CA THR A 165 -7.95 1.46 17.76
C THR A 165 -6.55 2.04 17.46
N ARG A 166 -5.56 1.77 18.32
CA ARG A 166 -4.19 2.18 18.04
C ARG A 166 -3.60 1.47 16.83
N LEU A 167 -3.88 0.17 16.63
CA LEU A 167 -3.44 -0.59 15.46
C LEU A 167 -4.11 -0.07 14.18
N SER A 168 -5.42 0.18 14.21
CA SER A 168 -6.17 0.79 13.12
C SER A 168 -5.58 2.15 12.73
N ASN A 169 -5.37 3.06 13.68
CA ASN A 169 -4.77 4.37 13.43
C ASN A 169 -3.35 4.27 12.81
N VAL A 170 -2.57 3.26 13.17
CA VAL A 170 -1.26 3.01 12.53
C VAL A 170 -1.46 2.56 11.09
N THR A 171 -2.44 1.69 10.84
CA THR A 171 -2.75 1.19 9.50
C THR A 171 -3.23 2.31 8.59
N ASP A 172 -4.09 3.20 9.08
CA ASP A 172 -4.55 4.41 8.36
C ASP A 172 -3.37 5.29 7.92
N ARG A 173 -2.45 5.58 8.84
CA ARG A 173 -1.24 6.36 8.51
C ARG A 173 -0.38 5.67 7.45
N LEU A 174 -0.23 4.35 7.50
CA LEU A 174 0.50 3.60 6.49
C LEU A 174 -0.22 3.61 5.14
N ALA A 175 -1.56 3.58 5.14
CA ALA A 175 -2.36 3.69 3.94
C ALA A 175 -2.14 5.06 3.27
N GLU A 176 -2.25 6.14 4.05
CA GLU A 176 -1.99 7.50 3.58
C GLU A 176 -0.55 7.67 3.05
N TYR A 177 0.44 7.18 3.80
CA TYR A 177 1.84 7.20 3.38
C TYR A 177 2.06 6.47 2.05
N SER A 178 1.40 5.33 1.86
CA SER A 178 1.46 4.58 0.60
C SER A 178 0.86 5.34 -0.60
N ILE A 179 -0.16 6.19 -0.35
CA ILE A 179 -0.75 7.08 -1.37
C ILE A 179 0.25 8.17 -1.74
N GLN A 180 0.86 8.82 -0.75
CA GLN A 180 1.88 9.87 -0.96
C GLN A 180 3.07 9.34 -1.77
N LEU A 181 3.55 8.13 -1.50
CA LEU A 181 4.62 7.50 -2.28
C LEU A 181 4.22 7.27 -3.75
N ARG A 182 2.98 6.88 -4.00
CA ARG A 182 2.47 6.72 -5.36
C ARG A 182 2.43 8.07 -6.11
N GLU A 183 1.95 9.11 -5.45
CA GLU A 183 1.89 10.46 -6.02
C GLU A 183 3.31 10.99 -6.31
N MET A 184 4.25 10.77 -5.40
CA MET A 184 5.66 11.12 -5.62
C MET A 184 6.24 10.39 -6.84
N HIS A 185 5.99 9.09 -6.98
CA HIS A 185 6.42 8.33 -8.15
C HIS A 185 5.81 8.88 -9.45
N GLN A 186 4.50 9.17 -9.45
CA GLN A 186 3.81 9.74 -10.60
C GLN A 186 4.39 11.10 -11.00
N THR A 187 4.64 11.97 -10.02
CA THR A 187 5.27 13.28 -10.25
C THR A 187 6.67 13.14 -10.89
N GLN A 188 7.46 12.15 -10.47
CA GLN A 188 8.77 11.88 -11.07
C GLN A 188 8.65 11.42 -12.54
N VAL A 189 7.67 10.57 -12.84
CA VAL A 189 7.41 10.13 -14.22
C VAL A 189 7.00 11.33 -15.08
N GLU A 190 6.10 12.19 -14.59
CA GLU A 190 5.68 13.40 -15.28
C GLU A 190 6.83 14.39 -15.51
N MET A 191 7.69 14.60 -14.51
CA MET A 191 8.90 15.44 -14.67
C MET A 191 9.82 14.89 -15.77
N ARG A 192 10.03 13.57 -15.81
CA ARG A 192 10.85 12.94 -16.85
C ARG A 192 10.21 13.08 -18.23
N GLN A 193 8.89 12.90 -18.35
CA GLN A 193 8.18 13.12 -19.61
C GLN A 193 8.31 14.58 -20.08
N ASN A 194 8.14 15.54 -19.16
CA ASN A 194 8.33 16.95 -19.46
C ASN A 194 9.75 17.27 -19.95
N GLN A 195 10.78 16.68 -19.35
CA GLN A 195 12.18 16.83 -19.82
C GLN A 195 12.36 16.29 -21.25
N ILE A 196 11.78 15.12 -21.56
CA ILE A 196 11.83 14.54 -22.91
C ILE A 196 11.10 15.45 -23.89
N MET A 197 9.92 15.96 -23.53
CA MET A 197 9.15 16.90 -24.37
C MET A 197 9.90 18.20 -24.60
N GLN A 198 10.56 18.76 -23.59
CA GLN A 198 11.43 19.94 -23.73
C GLN A 198 12.56 19.67 -24.70
N PHE A 199 13.27 18.56 -24.53
CA PHE A 199 14.36 18.17 -25.43
C PHE A 199 13.89 18.04 -26.88
N LEU A 200 12.78 17.34 -27.10
CA LEU A 200 12.19 17.18 -28.43
C LEU A 200 11.78 18.53 -29.04
N THR A 201 11.19 19.41 -28.23
CA THR A 201 10.80 20.77 -28.67
C THR A 201 12.02 21.58 -29.08
N ILE A 202 13.13 21.55 -28.32
CA ILE A 202 14.37 22.27 -28.67
C ILE A 202 14.90 21.75 -29.99
N VAL A 203 14.99 20.43 -30.15
CA VAL A 203 15.50 19.83 -31.40
C VAL A 203 14.62 20.22 -32.59
N THR A 204 13.32 20.08 -32.49
CA THR A 204 12.42 20.41 -33.60
C THR A 204 12.41 21.89 -33.96
N THR A 205 12.48 22.78 -32.95
CA THR A 205 12.51 24.23 -33.18
C THR A 205 13.80 24.63 -33.90
N ILE A 206 14.97 24.08 -33.53
CA ILE A 206 16.24 24.36 -34.20
C ILE A 206 16.24 23.83 -35.63
N PHE A 207 15.74 22.63 -35.88
CA PHE A 207 15.76 22.05 -37.25
C PHE A 207 14.69 22.60 -38.16
N MET A 208 13.58 23.12 -37.68
CA MET A 208 12.48 23.61 -38.50
C MET A 208 12.89 24.74 -39.47
N PRO A 209 13.46 25.84 -39.01
CA PRO A 209 13.88 26.93 -39.93
C PRO A 209 15.02 26.51 -40.86
N LEU A 210 15.95 25.66 -40.37
CA LEU A 210 17.03 25.14 -41.20
C LEU A 210 16.49 24.26 -42.33
N THR A 211 15.54 23.37 -42.02
CA THR A 211 14.90 22.51 -43.02
C THR A 211 14.13 23.34 -44.05
N LEU A 212 13.44 24.40 -43.60
CA LEU A 212 12.74 25.31 -44.49
C LEU A 212 13.73 25.99 -45.47
N ILE A 213 14.85 26.54 -44.97
CA ILE A 213 15.88 27.21 -45.78
C ILE A 213 16.46 26.20 -46.76
N THR A 214 16.92 25.03 -46.30
CA THR A 214 17.54 24.04 -47.16
C THR A 214 16.57 23.47 -48.18
N GLY A 215 15.30 23.31 -47.81
CA GLY A 215 14.21 22.89 -48.70
C GLY A 215 13.91 23.91 -49.78
N TRP A 216 13.91 25.22 -49.41
CA TRP A 216 13.71 26.30 -50.35
C TRP A 216 14.82 26.37 -51.40
N TYR A 217 16.07 26.35 -50.97
CA TYR A 217 17.23 26.35 -51.87
C TYR A 217 17.50 25.01 -52.58
N GLY A 218 16.85 23.94 -52.13
CA GLY A 218 16.83 22.61 -52.78
C GLY A 218 15.84 22.50 -53.92
N MET A 219 14.99 23.49 -54.18
CA MET A 219 14.04 23.49 -55.27
C MET A 219 14.68 23.78 -56.63
N ASN A 220 14.24 23.07 -57.67
CA ASN A 220 14.78 23.21 -59.03
C ASN A 220 14.15 24.40 -59.81
N PHE A 221 14.20 25.62 -59.26
CA PHE A 221 13.76 26.81 -59.97
C PHE A 221 14.82 27.31 -60.95
N ARG A 222 14.37 27.76 -62.16
CA ARG A 222 15.30 28.22 -63.20
C ARG A 222 15.88 29.64 -62.95
N ALA A 223 15.26 30.44 -62.05
CA ALA A 223 15.73 31.78 -61.74
C ALA A 223 15.75 31.95 -60.20
N MET A 224 16.93 31.77 -59.63
CA MET A 224 17.27 32.11 -58.22
C MET A 224 18.48 33.01 -58.23
N PRO A 225 18.30 34.35 -58.22
CA PRO A 225 19.43 35.29 -58.33
C PRO A 225 20.47 35.15 -57.24
N GLU A 226 20.09 34.63 -56.07
CA GLU A 226 20.98 34.37 -54.93
C GLU A 226 21.98 33.25 -55.20
N LEU A 227 21.65 32.28 -56.08
CA LEU A 227 22.54 31.18 -56.45
C LEU A 227 23.61 31.59 -57.50
N ASP A 228 23.35 32.62 -58.27
CA ASP A 228 24.31 33.16 -59.24
C ASP A 228 25.37 34.05 -58.60
N SER A 229 25.21 34.41 -57.33
CA SER A 229 26.17 35.20 -56.56
C SER A 229 27.32 34.36 -56.03
N SER A 230 28.56 34.77 -56.24
CA SER A 230 29.74 34.10 -55.68
C SER A 230 29.76 33.97 -54.15
N TYR A 231 28.98 34.80 -53.45
CA TYR A 231 28.89 34.83 -51.99
C TYR A 231 27.60 34.24 -51.47
N GLY A 232 26.63 33.84 -52.33
CA GLY A 232 25.33 33.38 -51.93
C GLY A 232 25.35 32.24 -50.92
N TYR A 233 26.21 31.23 -51.13
CA TYR A 233 26.41 30.11 -50.23
C TYR A 233 26.85 30.54 -48.82
N PHE A 234 27.85 31.44 -48.74
CA PHE A 234 28.36 31.92 -47.44
C PHE A 234 27.32 32.75 -46.69
N ILE A 235 26.49 33.52 -47.39
CA ILE A 235 25.39 34.31 -46.80
C ILE A 235 24.37 33.39 -46.20
N VAL A 236 23.87 32.39 -46.93
CA VAL A 236 22.90 31.42 -46.44
C VAL A 236 23.42 30.63 -45.24
N MET A 237 24.69 30.20 -45.31
CA MET A 237 25.35 29.52 -44.18
C MET A 237 25.44 30.43 -42.94
N GLY A 238 25.78 31.72 -43.13
CA GLY A 238 25.81 32.69 -42.04
C GLY A 238 24.42 32.93 -41.39
N VAL A 239 23.38 32.99 -42.21
CA VAL A 239 21.98 33.10 -41.71
C VAL A 239 21.59 31.87 -40.90
N CYS A 240 21.89 30.65 -41.37
CA CYS A 240 21.62 29.42 -40.63
C CYS A 240 22.33 29.41 -39.27
N ILE A 241 23.60 29.78 -39.23
CA ILE A 241 24.36 29.86 -37.97
C ILE A 241 23.78 30.92 -37.04
N LEU A 242 23.38 32.08 -37.55
CA LEU A 242 22.75 33.14 -36.76
C LEU A 242 21.44 32.67 -36.14
N ILE A 243 20.59 31.95 -36.87
CA ILE A 243 19.35 31.37 -36.38
C ILE A 243 19.63 30.40 -35.21
N ILE A 244 20.58 29.47 -35.38
CA ILE A 244 20.94 28.52 -34.32
C ILE A 244 21.40 29.27 -33.05
N ILE A 245 22.24 30.28 -33.20
CA ILE A 245 22.76 31.08 -32.07
C ILE A 245 21.60 31.77 -31.34
N LEU A 246 20.70 32.41 -32.08
CA LEU A 246 19.54 33.09 -31.47
C LEU A 246 18.60 32.11 -30.72
N GLU A 247 18.34 30.94 -31.29
CA GLU A 247 17.53 29.92 -30.65
C GLU A 247 18.18 29.35 -29.40
N VAL A 248 19.46 29.05 -29.43
CA VAL A 248 20.19 28.57 -28.24
C VAL A 248 20.17 29.63 -27.13
N ILE A 249 20.40 30.92 -27.48
CA ILE A 249 20.30 32.01 -26.49
C ILE A 249 18.88 32.10 -25.92
N TYR A 250 17.85 31.97 -26.76
CA TYR A 250 16.45 31.98 -26.32
C TYR A 250 16.14 30.83 -25.32
N PHE A 251 16.52 29.60 -25.65
CA PHE A 251 16.28 28.44 -24.77
C PHE A 251 17.11 28.52 -23.47
N LYS A 252 18.34 29.03 -23.54
CA LYS A 252 19.17 29.26 -22.34
C LYS A 252 18.54 30.32 -21.42
N LYS A 253 17.97 31.42 -22.00
CA LYS A 253 17.26 32.43 -21.20
C LYS A 253 16.00 31.88 -20.57
N LYS A 254 15.35 30.94 -21.24
CA LYS A 254 14.15 30.25 -20.73
C LYS A 254 14.44 29.12 -19.73
N LYS A 255 15.74 28.85 -19.45
CA LYS A 255 16.22 27.76 -18.58
C LYS A 255 15.78 26.36 -19.05
N TRP A 256 15.67 26.16 -20.33
CA TRP A 256 15.38 24.87 -20.93
C TRP A 256 16.67 24.08 -21.26
N ILE A 257 17.77 24.79 -21.34
CA ILE A 257 19.15 24.28 -21.49
C ILE A 257 20.03 24.86 -20.38
#